data_427df513eb778204eb5fac54116bb108
#
_entry.id   427df513eb778204eb5fac54116bb108
#
_cell.length_a   1.000
_cell.length_b   1.000
_cell.length_c   1.000
_cell.angle_alpha   90.00
_cell.angle_beta   90.00
_cell.angle_gamma   90.00
#
_symmetry.space_group_name_H-M   'P 1'
#
loop_
_entity.id
_entity.type
_entity.pdbx_description
1 polymer ?
#
loop_
_entity_poly.entity_id
_entity_poly.type
_entity_poly.pdbx_seq_one_letter_code
_entity_poly.pdbx_strand_id
1 'polypeptide(L)'
;MNLSSIRGAVRAFAAVLVTVGVSAPAVASTINQNTSWTIDRSGTTTKYRVVAYGDSIYAGYRGSVFNVAKRSAPWVDGEYLSTKWASDIEVVRRTKSGALASDIYNNKIVGERSYMQATSTRAVSFEMCGNDGLQARSSFAGQSGTCNYAVLNTALNNCTTYTPLAMQAINQYATTARVKTVSNLYYPGYNADNGLAKCTDSATGQRPNRQNVFLPYVARINWRTCNFASQNGFQCVDSFAQWMGADYDSNGDGQVDSVALRYQQGESEAAYVTRITTTLRSTLRDSNAHLVSAGTSYDYLQSDDTHGTYYGSATISSGLFGGGSGSGAPDFSNAQIVNGQNPQWNRFGHERMGHGISLFDPATPN
;
A
#
# COMPACT_ATOMS: atom_id res chain seq x y z
N MET A 1 42.79 8.17 -77.13
CA MET A 1 43.20 7.52 -75.89
C MET A 1 42.77 8.40 -74.72
N ASN A 2 41.70 8.11 -74.10
CA ASN A 2 41.32 8.73 -72.85
C ASN A 2 40.43 7.77 -72.02
N LEU A 3 40.96 7.33 -70.92
CA LEU A 3 40.34 6.49 -69.95
C LEU A 3 39.50 7.36 -68.98
N SER A 4 38.22 7.27 -69.06
CA SER A 4 37.30 7.89 -68.11
C SER A 4 36.96 6.91 -66.98
N SER A 5 37.27 7.31 -65.78
CA SER A 5 37.03 6.59 -64.48
C SER A 5 35.58 6.55 -64.13
N ILE A 6 35.07 5.37 -63.90
CA ILE A 6 33.75 5.12 -63.26
C ILE A 6 33.95 5.11 -61.73
N ARG A 7 33.41 6.10 -61.06
CA ARG A 7 33.29 6.14 -59.60
C ARG A 7 31.98 5.47 -59.18
N GLY A 8 32.07 4.26 -58.67
CA GLY A 8 30.94 3.59 -58.02
C GLY A 8 30.70 4.17 -56.62
N ALA A 9 29.53 4.69 -56.40
CA ALA A 9 29.07 5.13 -55.08
C ALA A 9 28.57 3.93 -54.28
N VAL A 10 29.32 3.52 -53.27
CA VAL A 10 28.89 2.56 -52.27
C VAL A 10 27.97 3.28 -51.28
N ARG A 11 26.67 3.00 -51.34
CA ARG A 11 25.71 3.44 -50.33
C ARG A 11 25.80 2.46 -49.18
N ALA A 12 26.38 2.89 -48.07
CA ALA A 12 26.34 2.17 -46.78
C ALA A 12 24.93 2.32 -46.20
N PHE A 13 24.20 1.22 -46.14
CA PHE A 13 22.97 1.11 -45.31
C PHE A 13 23.38 0.92 -43.85
N ALA A 14 23.23 1.97 -43.04
CA ALA A 14 23.31 1.85 -41.59
C ALA A 14 22.01 1.20 -41.09
N ALA A 15 22.06 -0.07 -40.75
CA ALA A 15 20.99 -0.73 -40.03
C ALA A 15 20.99 -0.23 -38.58
N VAL A 16 20.02 0.63 -38.26
CA VAL A 16 19.75 1.02 -36.87
C VAL A 16 19.08 -0.17 -36.18
N LEU A 17 19.87 -0.92 -35.39
CA LEU A 17 19.34 -1.89 -34.46
C LEU A 17 18.63 -1.12 -33.32
N VAL A 18 17.32 -0.99 -33.40
CA VAL A 18 16.50 -0.61 -32.25
C VAL A 18 16.43 -1.82 -31.32
N THR A 19 17.32 -1.89 -30.35
CA THR A 19 17.17 -2.79 -29.21
C THR A 19 15.99 -2.31 -28.38
N VAL A 20 14.82 -2.90 -28.62
CA VAL A 20 13.72 -2.80 -27.68
C VAL A 20 14.18 -3.54 -26.43
N GLY A 21 14.67 -2.77 -25.48
CA GLY A 21 14.97 -3.26 -24.13
C GLY A 21 13.65 -3.71 -23.51
N VAL A 22 13.37 -5.01 -23.58
CA VAL A 22 12.38 -5.63 -22.71
C VAL A 22 12.96 -5.51 -21.30
N SER A 23 12.53 -4.50 -20.55
CA SER A 23 12.82 -4.42 -19.13
C SER A 23 12.19 -5.67 -18.50
N ALA A 24 13.02 -6.65 -18.16
CA ALA A 24 12.60 -7.74 -17.30
C ALA A 24 11.95 -7.13 -16.05
N PRO A 25 10.80 -7.64 -15.59
CA PRO A 25 10.23 -7.17 -14.34
C PRO A 25 11.31 -7.27 -13.28
N ALA A 26 11.65 -6.15 -12.65
CA ALA A 26 12.57 -6.16 -11.53
C ALA A 26 12.00 -7.13 -10.51
N VAL A 27 12.64 -8.30 -10.35
CA VAL A 27 12.35 -9.19 -9.23
C VAL A 27 12.63 -8.33 -8.00
N ALA A 28 11.58 -7.94 -7.30
CA ALA A 28 11.72 -7.11 -6.11
C ALA A 28 12.65 -7.87 -5.16
N SER A 29 13.86 -7.33 -4.94
CA SER A 29 14.80 -7.97 -4.05
C SER A 29 14.19 -7.99 -2.66
N THR A 30 14.05 -9.18 -2.08
CA THR A 30 13.45 -9.37 -0.76
C THR A 30 14.45 -8.98 0.31
N ILE A 31 14.36 -7.78 0.85
CA ILE A 31 15.24 -7.28 1.89
C ILE A 31 14.47 -6.97 3.15
N ASN A 32 14.98 -7.45 4.29
CA ASN A 32 14.48 -7.09 5.61
C ASN A 32 14.75 -5.61 5.89
N GLN A 33 13.69 -4.89 6.26
CA GLN A 33 13.73 -3.46 6.61
C GLN A 33 13.22 -3.26 8.02
N ASN A 34 13.86 -3.99 8.93
CA ASN A 34 13.51 -4.00 10.34
C ASN A 34 14.08 -2.78 11.06
N THR A 35 13.24 -2.09 11.80
CA THR A 35 13.63 -0.90 12.54
C THR A 35 12.84 -0.80 13.85
N SER A 36 13.41 -0.08 14.80
CA SER A 36 12.75 0.31 16.03
C SER A 36 13.12 1.73 16.37
N TRP A 37 12.12 2.56 16.66
CA TRP A 37 12.32 3.94 17.08
C TRP A 37 11.41 4.28 18.26
N THR A 38 11.86 5.16 19.09
CA THR A 38 11.01 5.77 20.13
C THR A 38 10.56 7.15 19.68
N ILE A 39 9.28 7.40 19.88
CA ILE A 39 8.69 8.72 19.84
C ILE A 39 8.65 9.19 21.29
N ASP A 40 9.58 10.08 21.64
CA ASP A 40 9.72 10.57 22.99
C ASP A 40 8.73 11.73 23.22
N ARG A 41 7.99 11.63 24.31
CA ARG A 41 7.10 12.69 24.76
C ARG A 41 7.61 13.28 26.06
N SER A 42 7.83 14.58 26.05
CA SER A 42 8.31 15.27 27.26
C SER A 42 7.36 15.12 28.45
N GLY A 43 7.93 14.87 29.62
CA GLY A 43 7.19 14.78 30.87
C GLY A 43 6.55 13.42 31.18
N THR A 44 6.88 12.37 30.41
CA THR A 44 6.44 11.00 30.71
C THR A 44 7.63 10.05 30.82
N THR A 45 7.47 9.00 31.64
CA THR A 45 8.37 7.85 31.71
C THR A 45 7.68 6.55 31.25
N THR A 46 6.39 6.64 30.96
CA THR A 46 5.61 5.50 30.50
C THR A 46 5.89 5.25 29.05
N LYS A 47 6.33 4.02 28.73
CA LYS A 47 6.64 3.59 27.38
C LYS A 47 5.79 2.41 26.95
N TYR A 48 5.06 2.59 25.87
CA TYR A 48 4.31 1.50 25.23
C TYR A 48 4.95 1.12 23.89
N ARG A 49 4.62 -0.07 23.42
CA ARG A 49 5.12 -0.59 22.14
C ARG A 49 3.97 -0.81 21.18
N VAL A 50 4.19 -0.36 19.94
CA VAL A 50 3.40 -0.69 18.76
C VAL A 50 4.26 -1.55 17.85
N VAL A 51 3.76 -2.70 17.42
CA VAL A 51 4.48 -3.60 16.52
C VAL A 51 3.76 -3.65 15.17
N ALA A 52 4.51 -3.47 14.10
CA ALA A 52 3.97 -3.48 12.75
C ALA A 52 4.71 -4.50 11.87
N TYR A 53 3.95 -5.38 11.22
CA TYR A 53 4.45 -6.37 10.28
C TYR A 53 3.95 -6.07 8.88
N GLY A 54 4.78 -6.26 7.87
CA GLY A 54 4.36 -6.00 6.49
C GLY A 54 5.46 -6.05 5.45
N ASP A 55 5.14 -5.57 4.27
CA ASP A 55 6.06 -5.52 3.14
C ASP A 55 6.65 -4.10 2.93
N SER A 56 6.88 -3.72 1.67
CA SER A 56 7.43 -2.42 1.30
C SER A 56 6.53 -1.24 1.65
N ILE A 57 5.23 -1.48 1.77
CA ILE A 57 4.25 -0.44 2.12
C ILE A 57 4.49 0.03 3.55
N TYR A 58 4.46 -0.90 4.51
CA TYR A 58 4.74 -0.56 5.91
C TYR A 58 6.21 -0.18 6.14
N ALA A 59 7.14 -0.68 5.31
CA ALA A 59 8.53 -0.23 5.33
C ALA A 59 8.70 1.25 4.97
N GLY A 60 7.77 1.84 4.22
CA GLY A 60 7.92 3.20 3.70
C GLY A 60 8.94 3.28 2.56
N TYR A 61 8.82 2.41 1.57
CA TYR A 61 9.72 2.33 0.42
C TYR A 61 9.87 3.69 -0.30
N ARG A 62 11.11 4.01 -0.71
CA ARG A 62 11.50 5.29 -1.34
C ARG A 62 12.37 5.06 -2.59
N GLY A 63 11.85 4.35 -3.57
CA GLY A 63 12.56 4.12 -4.84
C GLY A 63 13.66 3.05 -4.80
N SER A 64 14.06 2.57 -3.62
CA SER A 64 14.91 1.39 -3.49
C SER A 64 14.67 0.67 -2.15
N VAL A 65 14.98 -0.61 -2.11
CA VAL A 65 14.86 -1.44 -0.89
C VAL A 65 15.82 -1.05 0.23
N PHE A 66 16.88 -0.30 -0.10
CA PHE A 66 17.83 0.25 0.87
C PHE A 66 17.42 1.63 1.38
N ASN A 67 16.43 2.23 0.77
CA ASN A 67 15.97 3.56 1.12
C ASN A 67 14.50 3.50 1.54
N VAL A 68 14.26 3.60 2.82
CA VAL A 68 12.92 3.57 3.43
C VAL A 68 12.68 4.79 4.28
N ALA A 69 11.48 5.32 4.23
CA ALA A 69 11.10 6.44 5.08
C ALA A 69 10.97 5.99 6.54
N LYS A 70 11.55 6.75 7.46
CA LYS A 70 11.22 6.60 8.89
C LYS A 70 9.72 6.81 9.08
N ARG A 71 9.18 7.84 8.44
CA ARG A 71 7.79 8.24 8.51
C ARG A 71 6.91 7.43 7.55
N SER A 72 6.79 6.15 7.81
CA SER A 72 5.82 5.25 7.18
C SER A 72 4.53 5.17 8.00
N ALA A 73 3.49 4.52 7.49
CA ALA A 73 2.21 4.40 8.18
C ALA A 73 2.32 3.92 9.64
N PRO A 74 3.15 2.91 9.98
CA PRO A 74 3.35 2.53 11.38
C PRO A 74 3.99 3.61 12.27
N TRP A 75 4.84 4.45 11.69
CA TRP A 75 5.40 5.57 12.45
C TRP A 75 4.34 6.62 12.74
N VAL A 76 3.54 6.97 11.72
CA VAL A 76 2.45 7.95 11.85
C VAL A 76 1.42 7.48 12.87
N ASP A 77 1.06 6.19 12.85
CA ASP A 77 0.22 5.59 13.89
C ASP A 77 0.83 5.81 15.29
N GLY A 78 2.11 5.52 15.46
CA GLY A 78 2.82 5.77 16.72
C GLY A 78 2.80 7.23 17.17
N GLU A 79 2.89 8.20 16.25
CA GLU A 79 2.78 9.64 16.56
C GLU A 79 1.39 9.98 17.11
N TYR A 80 0.33 9.47 16.47
CA TYR A 80 -1.03 9.64 16.96
C TYR A 80 -1.21 9.03 18.35
N LEU A 81 -0.71 7.81 18.55
CA LEU A 81 -0.82 7.12 19.82
C LEU A 81 0.00 7.80 20.92
N SER A 82 1.18 8.32 20.63
CA SER A 82 1.96 9.10 21.59
C SER A 82 1.17 10.31 22.12
N THR A 83 0.44 10.97 21.24
CA THR A 83 -0.46 12.07 21.63
C THR A 83 -1.68 11.56 22.40
N LYS A 84 -2.35 10.56 21.86
CA LYS A 84 -3.60 10.00 22.40
C LYS A 84 -3.42 9.38 23.80
N TRP A 85 -2.29 8.70 24.02
CA TRP A 85 -1.97 8.03 25.27
C TRP A 85 -1.09 8.84 26.23
N ALA A 86 -0.68 10.04 25.81
CA ALA A 86 0.25 10.88 26.54
C ALA A 86 1.50 10.12 27.04
N SER A 87 2.09 9.30 26.16
CA SER A 87 3.14 8.33 26.49
C SER A 87 4.21 8.27 25.41
N ASP A 88 5.40 7.78 25.80
CA ASP A 88 6.41 7.40 24.83
C ASP A 88 5.95 6.18 24.04
N ILE A 89 6.15 6.19 22.75
CA ILE A 89 5.80 5.07 21.89
C ILE A 89 7.06 4.50 21.22
N GLU A 90 7.33 3.24 21.48
CA GLU A 90 8.30 2.46 20.72
C GLU A 90 7.60 1.84 19.51
N VAL A 91 7.88 2.35 18.32
CA VAL A 91 7.41 1.78 17.06
C VAL A 91 8.40 0.73 16.59
N VAL A 92 8.00 -0.53 16.62
CA VAL A 92 8.78 -1.68 16.18
C VAL A 92 8.25 -2.14 14.82
N ARG A 93 8.96 -1.81 13.77
CA ARG A 93 8.59 -2.15 12.39
C ARG A 93 9.40 -3.37 11.93
N ARG A 94 8.70 -4.44 11.56
CA ARG A 94 9.25 -5.75 11.14
C ARG A 94 8.77 -6.05 9.73
N THR A 95 9.42 -5.46 8.75
CA THR A 95 8.98 -5.45 7.36
C THR A 95 9.99 -6.10 6.42
N LYS A 96 9.50 -6.57 5.26
CA LYS A 96 10.33 -7.16 4.21
C LYS A 96 9.75 -6.79 2.85
N SER A 97 10.43 -5.86 2.15
CA SER A 97 10.03 -5.48 0.79
C SER A 97 9.99 -6.70 -0.14
N GLY A 98 8.99 -6.75 -1.02
CA GLY A 98 8.82 -7.86 -1.96
C GLY A 98 8.25 -9.14 -1.36
N ALA A 99 7.96 -9.17 -0.05
CA ALA A 99 7.48 -10.37 0.63
C ALA A 99 6.06 -10.73 0.20
N LEU A 100 5.82 -12.01 -0.05
CA LEU A 100 4.49 -12.57 -0.25
C LEU A 100 3.77 -12.80 1.08
N ALA A 101 2.47 -13.03 1.04
CA ALA A 101 1.66 -13.30 2.24
C ALA A 101 2.23 -14.46 3.08
N SER A 102 2.68 -15.53 2.43
CA SER A 102 3.34 -16.67 3.10
C SER A 102 4.62 -16.27 3.84
N ASP A 103 5.40 -15.36 3.28
CA ASP A 103 6.66 -14.90 3.86
C ASP A 103 6.39 -13.96 5.05
N ILE A 104 5.42 -13.04 4.92
CA ILE A 104 4.97 -12.18 6.04
C ILE A 104 4.49 -13.06 7.21
N TYR A 105 3.67 -14.05 6.94
CA TYR A 105 3.20 -14.97 7.98
C TYR A 105 4.35 -15.74 8.64
N ASN A 106 5.12 -16.51 7.85
CA ASN A 106 6.11 -17.43 8.40
C ASN A 106 7.33 -16.72 9.01
N ASN A 107 7.89 -15.76 8.26
CA ASN A 107 9.19 -15.17 8.62
C ASN A 107 9.05 -13.90 9.45
N LYS A 108 7.98 -13.12 9.26
CA LYS A 108 7.78 -11.89 10.03
C LYS A 108 6.92 -12.11 11.26
N ILE A 109 5.69 -12.57 11.11
CA ILE A 109 4.75 -12.68 12.24
C ILE A 109 5.17 -13.83 13.17
N VAL A 110 5.33 -15.03 12.64
CA VAL A 110 5.70 -16.21 13.45
C VAL A 110 7.19 -16.20 13.79
N GLY A 111 8.06 -15.96 12.82
CA GLY A 111 9.52 -15.98 13.00
C GLY A 111 10.03 -14.89 13.93
N GLU A 112 9.39 -13.72 13.94
CA GLU A 112 9.79 -12.57 14.74
C GLU A 112 8.76 -12.25 15.85
N ARG A 113 7.99 -13.24 16.31
CA ARG A 113 6.93 -13.10 17.32
C ARG A 113 7.38 -12.50 18.64
N SER A 114 8.64 -12.65 19.03
CA SER A 114 9.18 -12.11 20.28
C SER A 114 8.98 -10.60 20.42
N TYR A 115 8.90 -9.87 19.29
CA TYR A 115 8.69 -8.42 19.34
C TYR A 115 7.27 -8.06 19.85
N MET A 116 6.25 -8.83 19.46
CA MET A 116 4.89 -8.58 19.93
C MET A 116 4.57 -9.20 21.30
N GLN A 117 5.42 -10.11 21.81
CA GLN A 117 5.26 -10.74 23.12
C GLN A 117 5.73 -9.85 24.28
N ALA A 118 6.37 -8.71 24.01
CA ALA A 118 6.81 -7.80 25.06
C ALA A 118 5.63 -7.28 25.88
N THR A 119 5.78 -7.21 27.18
CA THR A 119 4.72 -6.78 28.10
C THR A 119 4.27 -5.33 27.90
N SER A 120 5.12 -4.51 27.26
CA SER A 120 4.79 -3.13 26.85
C SER A 120 3.98 -3.04 25.57
N THR A 121 3.78 -4.13 24.82
CA THR A 121 3.04 -4.11 23.56
C THR A 121 1.55 -3.83 23.81
N ARG A 122 1.02 -2.80 23.19
CA ARG A 122 -0.38 -2.39 23.29
C ARG A 122 -1.13 -2.46 21.98
N ALA A 123 -0.43 -2.30 20.86
CA ALA A 123 -1.04 -2.41 19.55
C ALA A 123 -0.18 -3.27 18.62
N VAL A 124 -0.83 -4.03 17.75
CA VAL A 124 -0.19 -4.78 16.66
C VAL A 124 -0.96 -4.50 15.39
N SER A 125 -0.25 -4.05 14.37
CA SER A 125 -0.79 -3.81 13.04
C SER A 125 -0.06 -4.67 12.01
N PHE A 126 -0.76 -5.10 10.97
CA PHE A 126 -0.08 -5.74 9.84
C PHE A 126 -0.77 -5.43 8.51
N GLU A 127 -0.01 -5.58 7.43
CA GLU A 127 -0.51 -5.62 6.06
C GLU A 127 0.21 -6.73 5.29
N MET A 128 -0.45 -7.28 4.28
CA MET A 128 0.12 -8.32 3.40
C MET A 128 -0.68 -8.40 2.09
N CYS A 129 -0.24 -9.26 1.18
CA CYS A 129 -0.90 -9.53 -0.10
C CYS A 129 -0.57 -8.54 -1.24
N GLY A 130 0.04 -7.40 -0.97
CA GLY A 130 0.41 -6.44 -2.01
C GLY A 130 1.27 -7.09 -3.09
N ASN A 131 2.33 -7.80 -2.68
CA ASN A 131 3.25 -8.44 -3.62
C ASN A 131 2.67 -9.68 -4.31
N ASP A 132 1.77 -10.44 -3.66
CA ASP A 132 1.05 -11.53 -4.34
C ASP A 132 0.28 -10.98 -5.55
N GLY A 133 -0.48 -9.90 -5.36
CA GLY A 133 -1.20 -9.22 -6.42
C GLY A 133 -0.29 -8.63 -7.50
N LEU A 134 0.77 -7.92 -7.12
CA LEU A 134 1.69 -7.27 -8.05
C LEU A 134 2.45 -8.26 -8.93
N GLN A 135 2.97 -9.35 -8.34
CA GLN A 135 3.68 -10.39 -9.08
C GLN A 135 2.74 -11.16 -10.00
N ALA A 136 1.53 -11.48 -9.53
CA ALA A 136 0.51 -12.11 -10.36
C ALA A 136 0.08 -11.21 -11.52
N ARG A 137 -0.09 -9.90 -11.28
CA ARG A 137 -0.39 -8.91 -12.31
C ARG A 137 0.72 -8.86 -13.37
N SER A 138 1.97 -8.82 -12.95
CA SER A 138 3.13 -8.81 -13.86
C SER A 138 3.18 -10.07 -14.71
N SER A 139 3.00 -11.24 -14.11
CA SER A 139 2.98 -12.53 -14.81
C SER A 139 1.79 -12.63 -15.78
N PHE A 140 0.61 -12.16 -15.37
CA PHE A 140 -0.57 -12.12 -16.23
C PHE A 140 -0.39 -11.18 -17.41
N ALA A 141 0.21 -10.01 -17.19
CA ALA A 141 0.48 -9.01 -18.23
C ALA A 141 1.40 -9.52 -19.35
N GLY A 142 2.27 -10.47 -19.05
CA GLY A 142 3.16 -11.10 -20.04
C GLY A 142 2.47 -12.11 -20.97
N GLN A 143 1.21 -12.46 -20.73
CA GLN A 143 0.51 -13.48 -21.52
C GLN A 143 0.10 -12.99 -22.91
N SER A 144 0.06 -13.95 -23.85
CA SER A 144 -0.45 -13.77 -25.20
C SER A 144 -1.36 -14.96 -25.57
N GLY A 145 -2.09 -14.87 -26.66
CA GLY A 145 -3.07 -15.89 -27.05
C GLY A 145 -4.32 -15.85 -26.16
N THR A 146 -4.76 -16.98 -25.62
CA THR A 146 -5.88 -17.05 -24.68
C THR A 146 -5.42 -16.76 -23.26
N CYS A 147 -6.14 -15.93 -22.52
CA CYS A 147 -5.81 -15.59 -21.15
C CYS A 147 -5.96 -16.78 -20.19
N ASN A 148 -4.96 -16.97 -19.32
CA ASN A 148 -4.99 -17.93 -18.23
C ASN A 148 -4.95 -17.19 -16.88
N TYR A 149 -6.03 -17.29 -16.14
CA TYR A 149 -6.22 -16.61 -14.86
C TYR A 149 -5.59 -17.34 -13.65
N ALA A 150 -4.92 -18.47 -13.84
CA ALA A 150 -4.39 -19.30 -12.76
C ALA A 150 -3.46 -18.52 -11.82
N VAL A 151 -2.62 -17.63 -12.35
CA VAL A 151 -1.68 -16.84 -11.54
C VAL A 151 -2.41 -15.85 -10.61
N LEU A 152 -3.50 -15.24 -11.07
CA LEU A 152 -4.33 -14.35 -10.26
C LEU A 152 -5.11 -15.13 -9.20
N ASN A 153 -5.64 -16.30 -9.57
CA ASN A 153 -6.30 -17.20 -8.62
C ASN A 153 -5.33 -17.69 -7.53
N THR A 154 -4.08 -17.99 -7.89
CA THR A 154 -3.04 -18.39 -6.93
C THR A 154 -2.76 -17.27 -5.93
N ALA A 155 -2.61 -16.02 -6.37
CA ALA A 155 -2.43 -14.87 -5.49
C ALA A 155 -3.61 -14.71 -4.52
N LEU A 156 -4.84 -14.79 -5.03
CA LEU A 156 -6.05 -14.73 -4.21
C LEU A 156 -6.08 -15.86 -3.16
N ASN A 157 -5.72 -17.08 -3.54
CA ASN A 157 -5.70 -18.24 -2.65
C ASN A 157 -4.61 -18.09 -1.57
N ASN A 158 -3.43 -17.60 -1.90
CA ASN A 158 -2.38 -17.32 -0.94
C ASN A 158 -2.87 -16.32 0.12
N CYS A 159 -3.44 -15.21 -0.31
CA CYS A 159 -4.01 -14.22 0.60
C CYS A 159 -5.11 -14.81 1.49
N THR A 160 -6.01 -15.60 0.91
CA THR A 160 -7.10 -16.26 1.65
C THR A 160 -6.56 -17.25 2.70
N THR A 161 -5.44 -17.90 2.43
CA THR A 161 -4.82 -18.85 3.33
C THR A 161 -4.07 -18.15 4.47
N TYR A 162 -3.19 -17.22 4.13
CA TYR A 162 -2.24 -16.70 5.11
C TYR A 162 -2.77 -15.54 5.95
N THR A 163 -3.75 -14.78 5.47
CA THR A 163 -4.31 -13.66 6.26
C THR A 163 -4.96 -14.12 7.57
N PRO A 164 -5.88 -15.11 7.60
CA PRO A 164 -6.44 -15.60 8.86
C PRO A 164 -5.39 -16.30 9.73
N LEU A 165 -4.42 -17.01 9.17
CA LEU A 165 -3.31 -17.61 9.93
C LEU A 165 -2.46 -16.54 10.63
N ALA A 166 -2.21 -15.42 9.96
CA ALA A 166 -1.51 -14.28 10.55
C ALA A 166 -2.28 -13.71 11.75
N MET A 167 -3.59 -13.53 11.61
CA MET A 167 -4.45 -13.06 12.70
C MET A 167 -4.46 -14.02 13.89
N GLN A 168 -4.57 -15.31 13.64
CA GLN A 168 -4.52 -16.35 14.68
C GLN A 168 -3.17 -16.34 15.42
N ALA A 169 -2.06 -16.26 14.70
CA ALA A 169 -0.73 -16.18 15.30
C ALA A 169 -0.55 -14.90 16.14
N ILE A 170 -1.01 -13.75 15.66
CA ILE A 170 -0.97 -12.50 16.43
C ILE A 170 -1.85 -12.63 17.67
N ASN A 171 -3.04 -13.24 17.59
CA ASN A 171 -3.89 -13.49 18.74
C ASN A 171 -3.22 -14.38 19.78
N GLN A 172 -2.50 -15.38 19.33
CA GLN A 172 -1.76 -16.31 20.20
C GLN A 172 -0.57 -15.63 20.90
N TYR A 173 0.16 -14.78 20.20
CA TYR A 173 1.44 -14.28 20.70
C TYR A 173 1.38 -12.87 21.29
N ALA A 174 0.51 -12.00 20.80
CA ALA A 174 0.37 -10.61 21.25
C ALA A 174 -0.70 -10.51 22.38
N THR A 175 -0.46 -11.20 23.49
CA THR A 175 -1.46 -11.35 24.58
C THR A 175 -1.72 -10.05 25.34
N THR A 176 -0.79 -9.10 25.32
CA THR A 176 -0.91 -7.79 25.95
C THR A 176 -1.46 -6.71 25.03
N ALA A 177 -1.54 -6.98 23.71
CA ALA A 177 -2.06 -6.05 22.75
C ALA A 177 -3.59 -5.88 22.93
N ARG A 178 -4.01 -4.64 23.11
CA ARG A 178 -5.42 -4.24 23.24
C ARG A 178 -6.09 -4.03 21.90
N VAL A 179 -5.32 -3.57 20.94
CA VAL A 179 -5.77 -3.32 19.58
C VAL A 179 -4.96 -4.12 18.60
N LYS A 180 -5.65 -4.73 17.65
CA LYS A 180 -5.05 -5.49 16.56
C LYS A 180 -5.72 -5.05 15.27
N THR A 181 -4.91 -4.55 14.33
CA THR A 181 -5.40 -4.03 13.07
C THR A 181 -4.78 -4.76 11.88
N VAL A 182 -5.51 -4.83 10.80
CA VAL A 182 -5.03 -5.23 9.50
C VAL A 182 -5.41 -4.19 8.47
N SER A 183 -4.47 -3.74 7.65
CA SER A 183 -4.76 -2.88 6.51
C SER A 183 -5.08 -3.73 5.29
N ASN A 184 -6.20 -3.43 4.63
CA ASN A 184 -6.47 -4.01 3.32
C ASN A 184 -5.62 -3.32 2.24
N LEU A 185 -5.64 -3.86 1.02
CA LEU A 185 -4.88 -3.32 -0.09
C LEU A 185 -5.55 -2.04 -0.60
N TYR A 186 -4.83 -0.94 -0.66
CA TYR A 186 -5.15 0.12 -1.59
C TYR A 186 -4.89 -0.34 -3.03
N TYR A 187 -5.47 0.32 -4.00
CA TYR A 187 -5.29 -0.08 -5.40
C TYR A 187 -4.65 1.04 -6.22
N PRO A 188 -3.31 1.10 -6.26
CA PRO A 188 -2.61 2.15 -7.00
C PRO A 188 -2.71 1.98 -8.52
N GLY A 189 -2.54 0.79 -9.02
CA GLY A 189 -2.45 0.52 -10.46
C GLY A 189 -3.79 0.47 -11.19
N TYR A 190 -4.83 1.15 -10.71
CA TYR A 190 -6.13 1.19 -11.34
C TYR A 190 -6.19 2.31 -12.39
N ASN A 191 -6.41 1.92 -13.63
CA ASN A 191 -6.73 2.82 -14.74
C ASN A 191 -7.56 2.06 -15.77
N ALA A 192 -8.75 2.59 -16.10
CA ALA A 192 -9.70 1.94 -17.02
C ALA A 192 -9.13 1.70 -18.41
N ASP A 193 -8.30 2.62 -18.88
CA ASP A 193 -7.75 2.61 -20.25
C ASP A 193 -6.49 1.77 -20.37
N ASN A 194 -5.90 1.33 -19.26
CA ASN A 194 -4.69 0.53 -19.29
C ASN A 194 -4.99 -0.92 -19.65
N GLY A 195 -4.50 -1.36 -20.80
CA GLY A 195 -4.45 -2.77 -21.13
C GLY A 195 -3.63 -3.54 -20.08
N LEU A 196 -4.18 -4.64 -19.58
CA LEU A 196 -3.53 -5.46 -18.58
C LEU A 196 -2.62 -6.52 -19.21
N ALA A 197 -3.07 -7.16 -20.29
CA ALA A 197 -2.32 -8.21 -20.99
C ALA A 197 -2.59 -8.19 -22.50
N LYS A 198 -1.72 -8.88 -23.27
CA LYS A 198 -1.87 -9.04 -24.72
C LYS A 198 -2.75 -10.25 -25.08
N CYS A 199 -3.08 -11.10 -24.11
CA CYS A 199 -3.98 -12.24 -24.33
C CYS A 199 -5.42 -11.77 -24.54
N THR A 200 -6.25 -12.68 -25.09
CA THR A 200 -7.69 -12.46 -25.28
C THR A 200 -8.47 -13.32 -24.28
N ASP A 201 -9.40 -12.71 -23.60
CA ASP A 201 -10.32 -13.41 -22.70
C ASP A 201 -11.29 -14.28 -23.52
N SER A 202 -11.37 -15.56 -23.20
CA SER A 202 -12.18 -16.52 -23.97
C SER A 202 -13.68 -16.30 -23.83
N ALA A 203 -14.13 -15.69 -22.74
CA ALA A 203 -15.55 -15.46 -22.49
C ALA A 203 -16.08 -14.19 -23.18
N THR A 204 -15.24 -13.17 -23.28
CA THR A 204 -15.63 -11.86 -23.82
C THR A 204 -15.08 -11.59 -25.22
N GLY A 205 -14.06 -12.32 -25.65
CA GLY A 205 -13.33 -12.06 -26.90
C GLY A 205 -12.48 -10.78 -26.86
N GLN A 206 -12.35 -10.13 -25.72
CA GLN A 206 -11.66 -8.85 -25.55
C GLN A 206 -10.33 -9.00 -24.81
N ARG A 207 -9.44 -8.03 -24.99
CA ARG A 207 -8.24 -7.92 -24.18
C ARG A 207 -8.62 -7.44 -22.78
N PRO A 208 -8.10 -8.08 -21.72
CA PRO A 208 -8.36 -7.64 -20.35
C PRO A 208 -7.68 -6.30 -20.08
N ASN A 209 -8.36 -5.46 -19.32
CA ASN A 209 -7.79 -4.26 -18.73
C ASN A 209 -7.76 -4.37 -17.19
N ARG A 210 -7.11 -3.43 -16.53
CA ARG A 210 -6.97 -3.46 -15.06
C ARG A 210 -8.32 -3.39 -14.36
N GLN A 211 -9.22 -2.56 -14.85
CA GLN A 211 -10.54 -2.37 -14.25
C GLN A 211 -11.42 -3.63 -14.32
N ASN A 212 -11.41 -4.30 -15.48
CA ASN A 212 -12.32 -5.44 -15.70
C ASN A 212 -11.80 -6.73 -15.07
N VAL A 213 -10.49 -6.89 -14.94
CA VAL A 213 -9.87 -8.12 -14.47
C VAL A 213 -9.17 -7.93 -13.13
N PHE A 214 -8.23 -7.02 -13.01
CA PHE A 214 -7.40 -6.96 -11.80
C PHE A 214 -8.14 -6.36 -10.60
N LEU A 215 -8.91 -5.29 -10.77
CA LEU A 215 -9.69 -4.67 -9.71
C LEU A 215 -10.64 -5.67 -8.99
N PRO A 216 -11.37 -6.56 -9.68
CA PRO A 216 -12.16 -7.58 -9.01
C PRO A 216 -11.35 -8.52 -8.10
N TYR A 217 -10.10 -8.85 -8.45
CA TYR A 217 -9.22 -9.65 -7.59
C TYR A 217 -8.81 -8.87 -6.33
N VAL A 218 -8.42 -7.61 -6.48
CA VAL A 218 -8.11 -6.74 -5.34
C VAL A 218 -9.32 -6.59 -4.42
N ALA A 219 -10.50 -6.35 -4.98
CA ALA A 219 -11.73 -6.25 -4.21
C ALA A 219 -12.05 -7.53 -3.43
N ARG A 220 -11.84 -8.72 -4.02
CA ARG A 220 -11.99 -10.01 -3.31
C ARG A 220 -11.00 -10.15 -2.17
N ILE A 221 -9.73 -9.82 -2.39
CA ILE A 221 -8.71 -9.86 -1.34
C ILE A 221 -9.12 -8.92 -0.19
N ASN A 222 -9.56 -7.71 -0.50
CA ASN A 222 -9.96 -6.71 0.48
C ASN A 222 -11.18 -7.15 1.30
N TRP A 223 -12.21 -7.66 0.61
CA TRP A 223 -13.38 -8.20 1.30
C TRP A 223 -12.98 -9.32 2.26
N ARG A 224 -12.17 -10.30 1.80
CA ARG A 224 -11.71 -11.43 2.61
C ARG A 224 -10.89 -10.97 3.80
N THR A 225 -9.98 -10.02 3.59
CA THR A 225 -9.15 -9.45 4.67
C THR A 225 -10.03 -8.83 5.76
N CYS A 226 -10.99 -7.98 5.42
CA CYS A 226 -11.88 -7.35 6.39
C CYS A 226 -12.86 -8.34 7.01
N ASN A 227 -13.36 -9.31 6.25
CA ASN A 227 -14.22 -10.35 6.77
C ASN A 227 -13.48 -11.27 7.77
N PHE A 228 -12.24 -11.66 7.49
CA PHE A 228 -11.41 -12.40 8.44
C PHE A 228 -11.07 -11.56 9.67
N ALA A 229 -10.84 -10.25 9.51
CA ALA A 229 -10.62 -9.35 10.63
C ALA A 229 -11.78 -9.41 11.62
N SER A 230 -13.01 -9.27 11.14
CA SER A 230 -14.20 -9.33 11.98
C SER A 230 -14.38 -10.68 12.70
N GLN A 231 -13.98 -11.78 12.05
CA GLN A 231 -14.05 -13.14 12.62
C GLN A 231 -12.96 -13.43 13.65
N ASN A 232 -11.84 -12.71 13.61
CA ASN A 232 -10.68 -12.95 14.47
C ASN A 232 -10.46 -11.84 15.51
N GLY A 233 -11.40 -10.92 15.69
CA GLY A 233 -11.28 -9.83 16.66
C GLY A 233 -10.27 -8.75 16.26
N PHE A 234 -10.03 -8.59 14.96
CA PHE A 234 -9.22 -7.52 14.39
C PHE A 234 -10.12 -6.40 13.87
N GLN A 235 -9.56 -5.20 13.85
CA GLN A 235 -10.13 -4.08 13.11
C GLN A 235 -9.54 -4.04 11.69
N CYS A 236 -10.39 -3.86 10.69
CA CYS A 236 -9.95 -3.70 9.32
C CYS A 236 -9.77 -2.21 9.01
N VAL A 237 -8.54 -1.82 8.72
CA VAL A 237 -8.23 -0.49 8.19
C VAL A 237 -8.48 -0.52 6.68
N ASP A 238 -9.54 0.15 6.26
CA ASP A 238 -9.94 0.16 4.85
C ASP A 238 -9.11 1.18 4.04
N SER A 239 -7.82 0.85 3.86
CA SER A 239 -6.88 1.68 3.10
C SER A 239 -7.30 1.88 1.65
N PHE A 240 -8.03 0.91 1.08
CA PHE A 240 -8.61 1.05 -0.26
C PHE A 240 -9.59 2.21 -0.32
N ALA A 241 -10.58 2.22 0.57
CA ALA A 241 -11.56 3.30 0.62
C ALA A 241 -10.90 4.65 0.94
N GLN A 242 -9.98 4.67 1.90
CA GLN A 242 -9.27 5.89 2.31
C GLN A 242 -8.50 6.55 1.16
N TRP A 243 -7.91 5.78 0.27
CA TRP A 243 -7.14 6.32 -0.85
C TRP A 243 -8.02 6.57 -2.08
N MET A 244 -8.83 5.59 -2.47
CA MET A 244 -9.67 5.71 -3.67
C MET A 244 -10.86 6.64 -3.46
N GLY A 245 -11.23 6.91 -2.22
CA GLY A 245 -12.37 7.73 -1.85
C GLY A 245 -12.02 9.01 -1.07
N ALA A 246 -10.78 9.46 -1.10
CA ALA A 246 -10.31 10.55 -0.27
C ALA A 246 -11.09 11.87 -0.39
N ASP A 247 -11.59 12.17 -1.55
CA ASP A 247 -12.43 13.33 -1.82
C ASP A 247 -13.89 13.18 -1.32
N TYR A 248 -14.24 12.01 -0.76
CA TYR A 248 -15.49 11.78 -0.04
C TYR A 248 -15.35 11.83 1.49
N ASP A 249 -14.20 12.27 1.98
CA ASP A 249 -13.98 12.60 3.39
C ASP A 249 -14.30 14.08 3.59
N SER A 250 -15.56 14.37 3.78
CA SER A 250 -16.07 15.76 3.80
C SER A 250 -15.80 16.47 5.13
N ASN A 251 -15.60 15.71 6.19
CA ASN A 251 -15.35 16.24 7.53
C ASN A 251 -13.86 16.26 7.91
N GLY A 252 -12.98 15.63 7.09
CA GLY A 252 -11.54 15.61 7.28
C GLY A 252 -11.06 14.69 8.41
N ASP A 253 -11.88 13.73 8.85
CA ASP A 253 -11.54 12.81 9.94
C ASP A 253 -10.68 11.61 9.50
N GLY A 254 -10.33 11.54 8.21
CA GLY A 254 -9.53 10.47 7.64
C GLY A 254 -10.35 9.24 7.21
N GLN A 255 -11.64 9.22 7.47
CA GLN A 255 -12.55 8.20 6.97
C GLN A 255 -13.30 8.72 5.74
N VAL A 256 -13.66 7.80 4.85
CA VAL A 256 -14.50 8.12 3.70
C VAL A 256 -15.96 8.09 4.11
N ASP A 257 -16.68 9.20 3.97
CA ASP A 257 -18.10 9.27 4.31
C ASP A 257 -18.96 8.43 3.36
N SER A 258 -18.52 8.23 2.12
CA SER A 258 -19.25 7.42 1.15
C SER A 258 -19.20 5.93 1.49
N VAL A 259 -20.31 5.37 1.93
CA VAL A 259 -20.48 3.92 2.16
C VAL A 259 -20.28 3.08 0.89
N ALA A 260 -20.41 3.70 -0.30
CA ALA A 260 -20.22 2.99 -1.57
C ALA A 260 -18.80 2.48 -1.80
N LEU A 261 -17.78 3.06 -1.14
CA LEU A 261 -16.38 2.66 -1.26
C LEU A 261 -15.88 1.86 -0.08
N ARG A 262 -16.50 1.95 1.08
CA ARG A 262 -16.06 1.28 2.30
C ARG A 262 -16.51 -0.17 2.37
N TYR A 263 -15.71 -1.03 3.03
CA TYR A 263 -16.16 -2.35 3.46
C TYR A 263 -17.37 -2.22 4.39
N GLN A 264 -18.37 -3.08 4.17
CA GLN A 264 -19.56 -3.15 4.99
C GLN A 264 -19.66 -4.54 5.63
N GLN A 265 -19.67 -4.59 6.95
CA GLN A 265 -19.78 -5.85 7.68
C GLN A 265 -21.11 -6.54 7.35
N GLY A 266 -21.04 -7.84 7.08
CA GLY A 266 -22.21 -8.64 6.71
C GLY A 266 -22.55 -8.64 5.21
N GLU A 267 -21.89 -7.81 4.40
CA GLU A 267 -22.03 -7.84 2.94
C GLU A 267 -21.37 -9.08 2.37
N SER A 268 -21.96 -9.71 1.35
CA SER A 268 -21.33 -10.82 0.66
C SER A 268 -20.15 -10.37 -0.23
N GLU A 269 -19.18 -11.28 -0.47
CA GLU A 269 -18.04 -11.02 -1.36
C GLU A 269 -18.52 -10.53 -2.75
N ALA A 270 -19.53 -11.20 -3.32
CA ALA A 270 -20.04 -10.84 -4.63
C ALA A 270 -20.68 -9.44 -4.66
N ALA A 271 -21.44 -9.08 -3.62
CA ALA A 271 -22.05 -7.77 -3.52
C ALA A 271 -20.99 -6.67 -3.37
N TYR A 272 -20.00 -6.87 -2.49
CA TYR A 272 -18.88 -5.95 -2.33
C TYR A 272 -18.12 -5.74 -3.65
N VAL A 273 -17.69 -6.82 -4.31
CA VAL A 273 -16.96 -6.76 -5.59
C VAL A 273 -17.76 -5.99 -6.64
N THR A 274 -19.05 -6.29 -6.77
CA THR A 274 -19.92 -5.60 -7.73
C THR A 274 -20.02 -4.11 -7.40
N ARG A 275 -20.27 -3.77 -6.14
CA ARG A 275 -20.39 -2.39 -5.68
C ARG A 275 -19.13 -1.58 -5.92
N ILE A 276 -17.96 -2.10 -5.50
CA ILE A 276 -16.66 -1.43 -5.68
C ILE A 276 -16.35 -1.21 -7.16
N THR A 277 -16.47 -2.24 -7.97
CA THR A 277 -16.15 -2.13 -9.41
C THR A 277 -17.11 -1.20 -10.13
N THR A 278 -18.40 -1.19 -9.79
CA THR A 278 -19.39 -0.30 -10.37
C THR A 278 -19.13 1.16 -9.95
N THR A 279 -18.88 1.41 -8.68
CA THR A 279 -18.61 2.75 -8.15
C THR A 279 -17.38 3.37 -8.80
N LEU A 280 -16.26 2.63 -8.86
CA LEU A 280 -15.04 3.15 -9.47
C LEU A 280 -15.20 3.42 -10.98
N ARG A 281 -15.93 2.57 -11.70
CA ARG A 281 -16.24 2.81 -13.11
C ARG A 281 -17.08 4.07 -13.31
N SER A 282 -18.10 4.26 -12.48
CA SER A 282 -19.01 5.42 -12.60
C SER A 282 -18.34 6.74 -12.23
N THR A 283 -17.36 6.71 -11.33
CA THR A 283 -16.64 7.90 -10.87
C THR A 283 -15.38 8.21 -11.69
N LEU A 284 -15.04 7.38 -12.67
CA LEU A 284 -13.83 7.49 -13.49
C LEU A 284 -12.55 7.62 -12.67
N ARG A 285 -12.55 7.06 -11.46
CA ARG A 285 -11.37 7.09 -10.59
C ARG A 285 -10.33 6.13 -11.09
N ASP A 286 -9.12 6.59 -11.19
CA ASP A 286 -7.95 5.79 -11.51
C ASP A 286 -6.73 6.24 -10.69
N SER A 287 -5.69 5.42 -10.67
CA SER A 287 -4.47 5.71 -9.92
C SER A 287 -3.71 6.92 -10.43
N ASN A 288 -3.90 7.32 -11.69
CA ASN A 288 -3.18 8.46 -12.24
C ASN A 288 -3.57 9.77 -11.55
N ALA A 289 -4.82 9.87 -11.09
CA ALA A 289 -5.29 11.03 -10.34
C ALA A 289 -4.58 11.18 -8.97
N HIS A 290 -3.94 10.12 -8.48
CA HIS A 290 -3.26 10.07 -7.19
C HIS A 290 -1.74 9.99 -7.30
N LEU A 291 -1.18 10.02 -8.51
CA LEU A 291 0.27 10.12 -8.68
C LEU A 291 0.76 11.51 -8.29
N VAL A 292 1.87 11.56 -7.58
CA VAL A 292 2.53 12.82 -7.20
C VAL A 292 2.83 13.73 -8.40
N SER A 293 3.05 13.12 -9.57
CA SER A 293 3.28 13.83 -10.83
C SER A 293 2.02 14.43 -11.47
N ALA A 294 0.83 14.05 -11.00
CA ALA A 294 -0.43 14.55 -11.56
C ALA A 294 -0.80 15.95 -11.05
N GLY A 295 -0.16 16.44 -9.98
CA GLY A 295 -0.39 17.77 -9.41
C GLY A 295 -1.78 17.96 -8.80
N THR A 296 -2.42 16.87 -8.38
CA THR A 296 -3.72 16.91 -7.73
C THR A 296 -3.62 17.25 -6.25
N SER A 297 -4.75 17.42 -5.58
CA SER A 297 -4.80 17.69 -4.14
C SER A 297 -4.45 16.47 -3.27
N TYR A 298 -4.40 15.26 -3.87
CA TYR A 298 -4.22 13.99 -3.15
C TYR A 298 -3.06 13.21 -3.76
N ASP A 299 -1.84 13.49 -3.29
CA ASP A 299 -0.60 12.89 -3.79
C ASP A 299 -0.31 11.57 -3.07
N TYR A 300 -1.15 10.55 -3.22
CA TYR A 300 -1.03 9.31 -2.45
C TYR A 300 0.02 8.35 -2.97
N LEU A 301 0.36 8.42 -4.26
CA LEU A 301 1.25 7.47 -4.91
C LEU A 301 2.53 8.14 -5.39
N GLN A 302 3.64 7.42 -5.18
CA GLN A 302 4.92 7.75 -5.81
C GLN A 302 4.85 7.50 -7.33
N SER A 303 5.84 7.98 -8.05
CA SER A 303 5.94 7.83 -9.52
C SER A 303 6.03 6.37 -9.99
N ASP A 304 6.26 5.41 -9.10
CA ASP A 304 6.27 3.99 -9.42
C ASP A 304 4.86 3.35 -9.47
N ASP A 305 3.80 4.15 -9.28
CA ASP A 305 2.40 3.71 -9.30
C ASP A 305 2.11 2.55 -8.33
N THR A 306 2.86 2.47 -7.24
CA THR A 306 2.74 1.35 -6.28
C THR A 306 2.88 1.79 -4.84
N HIS A 307 3.92 2.55 -4.51
CA HIS A 307 4.24 2.89 -3.13
C HIS A 307 3.60 4.21 -2.70
N GLY A 308 3.22 4.26 -1.43
CA GLY A 308 2.63 5.45 -0.84
C GLY A 308 3.61 6.62 -0.72
N THR A 309 3.10 7.83 -0.87
CA THR A 309 3.81 9.05 -0.55
C THR A 309 3.85 9.28 0.95
N TYR A 310 4.80 10.08 1.40
CA TYR A 310 4.93 10.53 2.79
C TYR A 310 5.26 12.02 2.79
N TYR A 311 5.00 12.70 3.88
CA TYR A 311 5.35 14.10 4.00
C TYR A 311 6.86 14.30 3.75
N GLY A 312 7.19 15.12 2.77
CA GLY A 312 8.56 15.32 2.28
C GLY A 312 8.87 14.61 0.96
N SER A 313 8.11 13.61 0.51
CA SER A 313 8.30 13.06 -0.83
C SER A 313 7.68 13.92 -1.93
N ALA A 314 6.56 14.56 -1.65
CA ALA A 314 5.89 15.48 -2.57
C ALA A 314 6.66 16.79 -2.80
N THR A 315 7.45 17.22 -1.83
CA THR A 315 8.25 18.46 -1.95
C THR A 315 9.36 18.37 -2.98
N ILE A 316 9.79 17.16 -3.34
CA ILE A 316 10.86 16.96 -4.34
C ILE A 316 10.31 17.08 -5.77
N SER A 317 9.04 16.74 -5.98
CA SER A 317 8.48 16.62 -7.33
C SER A 317 7.62 17.82 -7.76
N SER A 318 6.95 18.50 -6.84
CA SER A 318 5.89 19.44 -7.22
C SER A 318 6.25 20.92 -7.13
N GLY A 319 7.37 21.28 -6.52
CA GLY A 319 7.72 22.70 -6.28
C GLY A 319 6.67 23.48 -5.45
N LEU A 320 5.58 22.83 -5.05
CA LEU A 320 4.43 23.43 -4.35
C LEU A 320 4.71 23.73 -2.89
N PHE A 321 5.74 23.11 -2.32
CA PHE A 321 6.16 23.38 -0.95
C PHE A 321 7.62 23.78 -1.02
N GLY A 322 7.91 25.04 -0.73
CA GLY A 322 9.25 25.64 -0.76
C GLY A 322 10.30 24.70 -0.19
N GLY A 323 11.21 24.30 -1.06
CA GLY A 323 12.22 23.29 -0.79
C GLY A 323 13.02 23.64 0.46
N GLY A 324 12.80 22.88 1.47
CA GLY A 324 13.61 22.85 2.67
C GLY A 324 13.93 21.42 3.00
N SER A 325 15.17 21.04 2.87
CA SER A 325 15.69 19.85 3.49
C SER A 325 15.41 19.95 5.00
N GLY A 326 14.33 19.36 5.43
CA GLY A 326 14.27 18.70 6.67
C GLY A 326 13.79 19.25 7.92
N SER A 327 13.79 20.43 8.31
CA SER A 327 13.40 20.79 9.69
C SER A 327 11.91 21.11 9.89
N GLY A 328 11.11 20.94 8.88
CA GLY A 328 9.66 21.17 8.92
C GLY A 328 8.85 19.89 8.92
N ALA A 329 9.23 18.89 9.74
CA ALA A 329 8.26 17.88 10.10
C ALA A 329 7.03 18.61 10.68
N PRO A 330 5.79 18.26 10.26
CA PRO A 330 4.62 18.87 10.88
C PRO A 330 4.78 18.74 12.39
N ASP A 331 4.60 19.83 13.08
CA ASP A 331 4.55 19.82 14.52
C ASP A 331 3.29 19.08 14.92
N PHE A 332 3.45 17.85 15.35
CA PHE A 332 2.38 17.02 15.89
C PHE A 332 1.98 17.44 17.31
N SER A 333 2.43 18.63 17.75
CA SER A 333 2.06 19.14 19.04
C SER A 333 0.58 19.50 19.11
N ASN A 334 -0.11 18.68 19.82
CA ASN A 334 -1.21 18.94 20.71
C ASN A 334 -2.66 19.08 20.19
N ALA A 335 -3.03 19.95 19.31
CA ALA A 335 -4.46 20.23 19.11
C ALA A 335 -4.96 19.84 17.72
N GLN A 336 -4.09 19.83 16.75
CA GLN A 336 -4.47 19.62 15.35
C GLN A 336 -4.58 18.14 14.98
N ILE A 337 -3.86 17.27 15.69
CA ILE A 337 -3.90 15.82 15.46
C ILE A 337 -5.20 15.22 15.98
N VAL A 338 -5.63 15.63 17.17
CA VAL A 338 -6.77 15.04 17.87
C VAL A 338 -8.09 15.32 17.14
N ASN A 339 -8.17 16.41 16.39
CA ASN A 339 -9.38 16.83 15.69
C ASN A 339 -9.42 16.45 14.21
N GLY A 340 -8.42 15.71 13.70
CA GLY A 340 -8.43 15.25 12.30
C GLY A 340 -8.37 16.36 11.24
N GLN A 341 -8.18 17.61 11.64
CA GLN A 341 -8.45 18.77 10.79
C GLN A 341 -7.23 19.38 10.09
N ASN A 342 -6.09 18.70 10.01
CA ASN A 342 -5.01 19.24 9.19
C ASN A 342 -5.10 18.70 7.75
N PRO A 343 -5.61 19.47 6.78
CA PRO A 343 -5.81 19.02 5.40
C PRO A 343 -4.51 18.59 4.70
N GLN A 344 -3.34 18.96 5.21
CA GLN A 344 -2.06 18.56 4.63
C GLN A 344 -1.71 17.10 4.92
N TRP A 345 -2.25 16.50 5.98
CA TRP A 345 -1.94 15.13 6.37
C TRP A 345 -2.70 14.10 5.55
N ASN A 346 -3.93 14.43 5.21
CA ASN A 346 -4.75 13.59 4.37
C ASN A 346 -4.28 13.52 2.90
N ARG A 347 -3.22 14.27 2.56
CA ARG A 347 -2.69 14.32 1.20
C ARG A 347 -1.70 13.21 0.88
N PHE A 348 -1.10 12.57 1.88
CA PHE A 348 -0.03 11.60 1.67
C PHE A 348 -0.47 10.21 2.08
N GLY A 349 -0.12 9.21 1.28
CA GLY A 349 -0.61 7.86 1.46
C GLY A 349 -0.25 7.26 2.82
N HIS A 350 0.98 7.45 3.28
CA HIS A 350 1.41 6.92 4.58
C HIS A 350 0.76 7.63 5.77
N GLU A 351 0.61 8.96 5.69
CA GLU A 351 -0.06 9.72 6.72
C GLU A 351 -1.52 9.32 6.85
N ARG A 352 -2.21 9.18 5.72
CA ARG A 352 -3.62 8.77 5.73
C ARG A 352 -3.80 7.34 6.25
N MET A 353 -2.95 6.41 5.85
CA MET A 353 -3.00 5.03 6.33
C MET A 353 -2.67 4.94 7.83
N GLY A 354 -1.64 5.65 8.31
CA GLY A 354 -1.26 5.68 9.72
C GLY A 354 -2.35 6.28 10.61
N HIS A 355 -2.98 7.36 10.15
CA HIS A 355 -4.16 7.90 10.83
C HIS A 355 -5.30 6.86 10.87
N GLY A 356 -5.60 6.21 9.75
CA GLY A 356 -6.62 5.17 9.69
C GLY A 356 -6.39 4.03 10.67
N ILE A 357 -5.13 3.63 10.91
CA ILE A 357 -4.78 2.63 11.93
C ILE A 357 -5.13 3.18 13.32
N SER A 358 -4.71 4.40 13.64
CA SER A 358 -4.87 5.01 14.97
C SER A 358 -6.33 5.24 15.38
N LEU A 359 -7.26 5.27 14.44
CA LEU A 359 -8.69 5.45 14.74
C LEU A 359 -9.28 4.30 15.57
N PHE A 360 -8.72 3.12 15.46
CA PHE A 360 -9.18 1.92 16.18
C PHE A 360 -8.55 1.77 17.56
N ASP A 361 -7.54 2.55 17.88
CA ASP A 361 -6.87 2.47 19.17
C ASP A 361 -7.70 3.13 20.28
N PRO A 362 -7.74 2.54 21.49
CA PRO A 362 -8.52 3.09 22.60
C PRO A 362 -7.94 4.45 23.03
N ALA A 363 -8.79 5.28 23.63
CA ALA A 363 -8.37 6.58 24.16
C ALA A 363 -7.32 6.46 25.27
N THR A 364 -7.27 5.31 25.96
CA THR A 364 -6.26 4.98 26.97
C THR A 364 -5.70 3.58 26.70
N PRO A 365 -4.42 3.35 26.98
CA PRO A 365 -3.76 2.06 26.72
C PRO A 365 -4.08 0.97 27.77
N ASN A 366 -4.96 1.25 28.73
CA ASN A 366 -5.29 0.37 29.84
C ASN A 366 -6.29 -0.71 29.49
#